data_3df7fc7a8c173a978fd4c1229dd9a4b1
#
_entry.id   3df7fc7a8c173a978fd4c1229dd9a4b1
#
_cell.length_a   1.000
_cell.length_b   1.000
_cell.length_c   1.000
_cell.angle_alpha   90.00
_cell.angle_beta   90.00
_cell.angle_gamma   90.00
#
_symmetry.space_group_name_H-M   'P 1'
#
loop_
_entity.id
_entity.type
_entity.pdbx_description
1 polymer ?
#
loop_
_entity_poly.entity_id
_entity_poly.type
_entity_poly.pdbx_seq_one_letter_code
_entity_poly.pdbx_strand_id
1 'polypeptide(L)'
;MNVLFIEDDRMNRRVVKDMLDVAGATMVEAESAEIGLKILDDDEFAIVLVDLRMPGMDGITAIRHIRARGDAKAVVPIIVVTADIAPDLRQRCLAAGADDVIFKPVAMDALFDAMGRILARAAEGDGLIA
;
A
#
# COMPACT_ATOMS: atom_id res chain seq x y z
N MET A 1 5.00 10.92 8.72
CA MET A 1 4.54 9.55 8.42
C MET A 1 5.19 9.08 7.13
N ASN A 2 5.73 7.89 7.14
CA ASN A 2 6.39 7.30 5.97
C ASN A 2 5.44 6.34 5.25
N VAL A 3 5.35 6.49 3.93
CA VAL A 3 4.54 5.65 3.06
C VAL A 3 5.44 5.01 2.02
N LEU A 4 5.34 3.68 1.85
CA LEU A 4 6.04 2.96 0.78
C LEU A 4 5.07 2.81 -0.39
N PHE A 5 5.47 3.21 -1.59
CA PHE A 5 4.68 2.98 -2.81
C PHE A 5 5.42 2.08 -3.78
N ILE A 6 4.90 0.89 -3.99
CA ILE A 6 5.43 -0.11 -4.93
C ILE A 6 4.67 0.04 -6.24
N GLU A 7 5.31 0.62 -7.25
CA GLU A 7 4.72 0.96 -8.54
C GLU A 7 5.82 1.08 -9.58
N ASP A 8 5.68 0.38 -10.71
CA ASP A 8 6.70 0.40 -11.76
C ASP A 8 6.65 1.65 -12.65
N ASP A 9 5.49 2.32 -12.74
CA ASP A 9 5.32 3.51 -13.57
C ASP A 9 5.76 4.76 -12.83
N ARG A 10 6.77 5.43 -13.36
CA ARG A 10 7.34 6.63 -12.77
C ARG A 10 6.31 7.77 -12.63
N MET A 11 5.44 7.95 -13.62
CA MET A 11 4.43 9.00 -13.59
C MET A 11 3.41 8.77 -12.49
N ASN A 12 2.97 7.51 -12.30
CA ASN A 12 2.05 7.17 -11.22
C ASN A 12 2.69 7.40 -9.86
N ARG A 13 3.97 7.09 -9.70
CA ARG A 13 4.69 7.39 -8.45
C ARG A 13 4.73 8.88 -8.18
N ARG A 14 4.98 9.69 -9.22
CA ARG A 14 5.04 11.14 -9.08
C ARG A 14 3.70 11.74 -8.66
N VAL A 15 2.61 11.29 -9.26
CA VAL A 15 1.27 11.77 -8.94
C VAL A 15 0.95 11.54 -7.46
N VAL A 16 1.20 10.34 -6.97
CA VAL A 16 0.92 10.00 -5.57
C VAL A 16 1.87 10.74 -4.62
N LYS A 17 3.13 10.87 -5.02
CA LYS A 17 4.11 11.62 -4.21
C LYS A 17 3.65 13.06 -4.00
N ASP A 18 3.20 13.73 -5.06
CA ASP A 18 2.74 15.11 -4.97
C ASP A 18 1.51 15.22 -4.04
N MET A 19 0.59 14.25 -4.10
CA MET A 19 -0.55 14.20 -3.19
C MET A 19 -0.12 14.04 -1.74
N LEU A 20 0.80 13.12 -1.48
CA LEU A 20 1.28 12.88 -0.11
C LEU A 20 2.07 14.06 0.43
N ASP A 21 2.79 14.77 -0.42
CA ASP A 21 3.48 16.01 -0.03
C ASP A 21 2.48 17.05 0.52
N VAL A 22 1.31 17.15 -0.09
CA VAL A 22 0.25 18.04 0.39
C VAL A 22 -0.18 17.69 1.82
N ALA A 23 -0.22 16.40 2.13
CA ALA A 23 -0.59 15.91 3.46
C ALA A 23 0.58 15.92 4.47
N GLY A 24 1.78 16.31 4.04
CA GLY A 24 2.95 16.29 4.90
C GLY A 24 3.53 14.90 5.14
N ALA A 25 3.15 13.92 4.34
CA ALA A 25 3.70 12.57 4.42
C ALA A 25 4.93 12.42 3.52
N THR A 26 5.84 11.53 3.91
CA THR A 26 7.03 11.21 3.12
C THR A 26 6.80 9.91 2.37
N MET A 27 7.04 9.91 1.06
CA MET A 27 6.90 8.71 0.25
C MET A 27 8.27 8.16 -0.14
N VAL A 28 8.45 6.85 0.06
CA VAL A 28 9.58 6.10 -0.46
C VAL A 28 9.08 5.32 -1.67
N GLU A 29 9.80 5.40 -2.79
CA GLU A 29 9.42 4.78 -4.05
C GLU A 29 10.12 3.43 -4.21
N ALA A 30 9.37 2.44 -4.71
CA ALA A 30 9.92 1.16 -5.16
C ALA A 30 9.37 0.86 -6.54
N GLU A 31 10.25 0.67 -7.51
CA GLU A 31 9.85 0.44 -8.91
C GLU A 31 9.49 -1.01 -9.21
N SER A 32 9.66 -1.91 -8.22
CA SER A 32 9.26 -3.32 -8.33
C SER A 32 8.87 -3.87 -6.97
N ALA A 33 8.14 -4.98 -6.97
CA ALA A 33 7.78 -5.66 -5.73
C ALA A 33 9.01 -6.16 -4.98
N GLU A 34 10.00 -6.70 -5.71
CA GLU A 34 11.24 -7.20 -5.11
C GLU A 34 11.97 -6.08 -4.37
N ILE A 35 12.10 -4.90 -5.00
CA ILE A 35 12.72 -3.74 -4.37
C ILE A 35 11.91 -3.28 -3.16
N GLY A 36 10.58 -3.24 -3.29
CA GLY A 36 9.70 -2.83 -2.21
C GLY A 36 9.80 -3.72 -0.98
N LEU A 37 9.83 -5.03 -1.18
CA LEU A 37 9.98 -5.99 -0.08
C LEU A 37 11.33 -5.81 0.63
N LYS A 38 12.37 -5.52 -0.13
CA LYS A 38 13.71 -5.29 0.43
C LYS A 38 13.76 -4.00 1.25
N ILE A 39 13.15 -2.94 0.75
CA ILE A 39 13.03 -1.68 1.48
C ILE A 39 12.27 -1.90 2.80
N LEU A 40 11.21 -2.69 2.75
CA LEU A 40 10.41 -3.00 3.93
C LEU A 40 11.21 -3.76 5.01
N ASP A 41 12.21 -4.54 4.62
CA ASP A 41 13.09 -5.23 5.58
C ASP A 41 13.85 -4.23 6.46
N ASP A 42 14.25 -3.09 5.91
CA ASP A 42 15.18 -2.16 6.57
C ASP A 42 14.49 -0.96 7.21
N ASP A 43 13.29 -0.59 6.75
CA ASP A 43 12.62 0.64 7.16
C ASP A 43 11.21 0.39 7.68
N GLU A 44 10.73 1.31 8.52
CA GLU A 44 9.37 1.29 9.05
C GLU A 44 8.44 2.17 8.23
N PHE A 45 7.24 1.68 7.94
CA PHE A 45 6.22 2.42 7.19
C PHE A 45 4.87 2.36 7.89
N ALA A 46 4.14 3.47 7.83
CA ALA A 46 2.78 3.54 8.35
C ALA A 46 1.79 2.83 7.41
N ILE A 47 2.04 2.92 6.10
CA ILE A 47 1.19 2.32 5.06
C ILE A 47 2.07 1.89 3.89
N VAL A 48 1.71 0.78 3.26
CA VAL A 48 2.25 0.34 1.98
C VAL A 48 1.16 0.49 0.92
N LEU A 49 1.46 1.23 -0.15
CA LEU A 49 0.64 1.30 -1.34
C LEU A 49 1.26 0.39 -2.40
N VAL A 50 0.46 -0.41 -3.09
CA VAL A 50 0.99 -1.35 -4.07
C VAL A 50 0.10 -1.44 -5.31
N ASP A 51 0.73 -1.37 -6.50
CA ASP A 51 0.08 -1.65 -7.76
C ASP A 51 0.07 -3.16 -8.01
N LEU A 52 -0.96 -3.65 -8.69
CA LEU A 52 -1.09 -5.10 -8.96
C LEU A 52 -0.28 -5.55 -10.17
N ARG A 53 -0.27 -4.77 -11.24
CA ARG A 53 0.33 -5.16 -12.51
C ARG A 53 1.72 -4.59 -12.66
N MET A 54 2.71 -5.42 -12.38
CA MET A 54 4.12 -5.07 -12.51
C MET A 54 4.88 -6.22 -13.15
N PRO A 55 5.94 -5.94 -13.94
CA PRO A 55 6.83 -7.00 -14.41
C PRO A 55 7.47 -7.75 -13.23
N GLY A 56 7.68 -9.03 -13.39
CA GLY A 56 8.21 -9.86 -12.32
C GLY A 56 7.15 -10.23 -11.31
N MET A 57 7.40 -9.96 -10.04
CA MET A 57 6.42 -10.25 -8.98
C MET A 57 5.26 -9.26 -9.04
N ASP A 58 4.03 -9.76 -9.11
CA ASP A 58 2.83 -8.91 -9.09
C ASP A 58 2.47 -8.47 -7.67
N GLY A 59 1.50 -7.53 -7.58
CA GLY A 59 1.12 -6.94 -6.30
C GLY A 59 0.45 -7.93 -5.35
N ILE A 60 -0.35 -8.85 -5.84
CA ILE A 60 -1.01 -9.87 -5.00
C ILE A 60 0.07 -10.75 -4.32
N THR A 61 1.05 -11.17 -5.10
CA THR A 61 2.15 -11.98 -4.57
C THR A 61 2.95 -11.20 -3.53
N ALA A 62 3.22 -9.92 -3.80
CA ALA A 62 3.92 -9.05 -2.85
C ALA A 62 3.15 -8.93 -1.53
N ILE A 63 1.83 -8.75 -1.59
CA ILE A 63 0.98 -8.67 -0.40
C ILE A 63 1.08 -9.96 0.42
N ARG A 64 1.03 -11.11 -0.25
CA ARG A 64 1.15 -12.41 0.43
C ARG A 64 2.50 -12.56 1.11
N HIS A 65 3.57 -12.12 0.47
CA HIS A 65 4.90 -12.12 1.08
C HIS A 65 4.95 -11.26 2.34
N ILE A 66 4.35 -10.08 2.30
CA ILE A 66 4.31 -9.20 3.48
C ILE A 66 3.54 -9.87 4.61
N ARG A 67 2.36 -10.42 4.32
CA ARG A 67 1.51 -11.05 5.35
C ARG A 67 2.10 -12.34 5.92
N ALA A 68 2.99 -12.99 5.19
CA ALA A 68 3.67 -14.21 5.66
C ALA A 68 4.90 -13.94 6.53
N ARG A 69 5.26 -12.66 6.76
CA ARG A 69 6.42 -12.31 7.59
C ARG A 69 6.22 -12.78 9.03
N GLY A 70 7.32 -13.13 9.67
CA GLY A 70 7.31 -13.53 11.09
C GLY A 70 7.52 -12.39 12.07
N ASP A 71 7.47 -11.14 11.61
CA ASP A 71 7.70 -9.94 12.44
C ASP A 71 6.46 -9.04 12.46
N ALA A 72 6.57 -7.90 13.17
CA ALA A 72 5.46 -6.95 13.30
C ALA A 72 5.05 -6.31 11.97
N LYS A 73 5.92 -6.31 10.97
CA LYS A 73 5.62 -5.74 9.65
C LYS A 73 4.59 -6.57 8.88
N ALA A 74 4.33 -7.80 9.31
CA ALA A 74 3.32 -8.66 8.68
C ALA A 74 1.91 -8.04 8.71
N VAL A 75 1.64 -7.12 9.63
CA VAL A 75 0.34 -6.47 9.78
C VAL A 75 0.35 -5.00 9.33
N VAL A 76 1.38 -4.56 8.62
CA VAL A 76 1.42 -3.19 8.11
C VAL A 76 0.20 -2.91 7.24
N PRO A 77 -0.45 -1.74 7.37
CA PRO A 77 -1.58 -1.39 6.51
C PRO A 77 -1.19 -1.39 5.03
N ILE A 78 -1.99 -2.03 4.19
CA ILE A 78 -1.75 -2.15 2.75
C ILE A 78 -2.97 -1.67 1.98
N ILE A 79 -2.76 -0.73 1.05
CA ILE A 79 -3.78 -0.27 0.12
C ILE A 79 -3.31 -0.58 -1.30
N VAL A 80 -4.15 -1.27 -2.06
CA VAL A 80 -3.89 -1.53 -3.48
C VAL A 80 -4.29 -0.30 -4.30
N VAL A 81 -3.45 0.10 -5.25
CA VAL A 81 -3.74 1.19 -6.20
C VAL A 81 -3.66 0.61 -7.60
N THR A 82 -4.78 0.49 -8.32
CA THR A 82 -4.81 -0.27 -9.56
C THR A 82 -5.76 0.32 -10.62
N ALA A 83 -5.42 0.09 -11.88
CA ALA A 83 -6.31 0.40 -13.02
C ALA A 83 -7.21 -0.79 -13.40
N ASP A 84 -7.03 -1.94 -12.78
CA ASP A 84 -7.82 -3.14 -13.05
C ASP A 84 -9.24 -2.98 -12.49
N ILE A 85 -10.25 -3.21 -13.34
CA ILE A 85 -11.68 -3.03 -12.99
C ILE A 85 -12.44 -4.36 -12.98
N ALA A 86 -11.75 -5.49 -12.91
CA ALA A 86 -12.41 -6.79 -12.83
C ALA A 86 -13.38 -6.83 -11.63
N PRO A 87 -14.60 -7.38 -11.79
CA PRO A 87 -15.61 -7.32 -10.72
C PRO A 87 -15.19 -7.98 -9.40
N ASP A 88 -14.35 -9.01 -9.46
CA ASP A 88 -13.88 -9.74 -8.28
C ASP A 88 -12.57 -9.21 -7.71
N LEU A 89 -12.01 -8.14 -8.28
CA LEU A 89 -10.67 -7.66 -7.94
C LEU A 89 -10.54 -7.27 -6.48
N ARG A 90 -11.49 -6.47 -5.98
CA ARG A 90 -11.46 -6.04 -4.58
C ARG A 90 -11.43 -7.23 -3.64
N GLN A 91 -12.29 -8.23 -3.91
CA GLN A 91 -12.36 -9.45 -3.11
C GLN A 91 -11.04 -10.21 -3.11
N ARG A 92 -10.41 -10.34 -4.27
CA ARG A 92 -9.11 -11.02 -4.40
C ARG A 92 -8.01 -10.29 -3.63
N CYS A 93 -8.00 -8.95 -3.69
CA CYS A 93 -7.03 -8.16 -2.95
C CYS A 93 -7.20 -8.31 -1.45
N LEU A 94 -8.43 -8.22 -0.96
CA LEU A 94 -8.72 -8.38 0.46
C LEU A 94 -8.39 -9.79 0.94
N ALA A 95 -8.68 -10.81 0.12
CA ALA A 95 -8.35 -12.19 0.44
C ALA A 95 -6.84 -12.42 0.53
N ALA A 96 -6.05 -11.69 -0.25
CA ALA A 96 -4.59 -11.76 -0.19
C ALA A 96 -4.02 -11.06 1.04
N GLY A 97 -4.77 -10.17 1.68
CA GLY A 97 -4.36 -9.46 2.87
C GLY A 97 -4.32 -7.94 2.75
N ALA A 98 -4.78 -7.36 1.64
CA ALA A 98 -4.90 -5.90 1.52
C ALA A 98 -6.01 -5.38 2.42
N ASP A 99 -5.87 -4.14 2.88
CA ASP A 99 -6.88 -3.50 3.73
C ASP A 99 -7.89 -2.69 2.92
N ASP A 100 -7.49 -2.20 1.76
CA ASP A 100 -8.40 -1.47 0.88
C ASP A 100 -7.86 -1.46 -0.56
N VAL A 101 -8.70 -0.98 -1.48
CA VAL A 101 -8.35 -0.86 -2.91
C VAL A 101 -8.80 0.50 -3.40
N ILE A 102 -7.91 1.21 -4.09
CA ILE A 102 -8.19 2.47 -4.77
C ILE A 102 -7.96 2.27 -6.27
N PHE A 103 -8.87 2.79 -7.08
CA PHE A 103 -8.77 2.67 -8.53
C PHE A 103 -8.11 3.90 -9.15
N LYS A 104 -7.27 3.68 -10.17
CA LYS A 104 -6.67 4.75 -10.96
C LYS A 104 -7.70 5.33 -11.94
N PRO A 105 -7.65 6.63 -12.24
CA PRO A 105 -6.69 7.62 -11.73
C PRO A 105 -6.95 7.92 -10.25
N VAL A 106 -5.88 8.04 -9.48
CA VAL A 106 -5.99 8.27 -8.03
C VAL A 106 -6.54 9.68 -7.79
N ALA A 107 -7.64 9.76 -7.03
CA ALA A 107 -8.17 11.03 -6.54
C ALA A 107 -7.61 11.29 -5.14
N MET A 108 -7.19 12.52 -4.88
CA MET A 108 -6.54 12.86 -3.62
C MET A 108 -7.47 12.62 -2.42
N ASP A 109 -8.76 12.99 -2.53
CA ASP A 109 -9.73 12.75 -1.47
C ASP A 109 -9.94 11.27 -1.19
N ALA A 110 -10.02 10.44 -2.23
CA ALA A 110 -10.17 8.98 -2.09
C ALA A 110 -8.94 8.37 -1.40
N LEU A 111 -7.74 8.82 -1.77
CA LEU A 111 -6.51 8.36 -1.15
C LEU A 111 -6.47 8.73 0.34
N PHE A 112 -6.75 9.98 0.67
CA PHE A 112 -6.69 10.46 2.05
C PHE A 112 -7.77 9.82 2.92
N ASP A 113 -8.99 9.63 2.38
CA ASP A 113 -10.07 8.96 3.11
C ASP A 113 -9.71 7.51 3.43
N ALA A 114 -9.17 6.78 2.44
CA ALA A 114 -8.75 5.39 2.65
C ALA A 114 -7.62 5.29 3.67
N MET A 115 -6.61 6.14 3.55
CA MET A 115 -5.49 6.18 4.49
C MET A 115 -5.98 6.49 5.90
N GLY A 116 -6.85 7.49 6.04
CA GLY A 116 -7.39 7.88 7.35
C GLY A 116 -8.16 6.75 8.02
N ARG A 117 -9.03 6.05 7.27
CA ARG A 117 -9.80 4.92 7.80
C ARG A 117 -8.91 3.77 8.23
N ILE A 118 -7.91 3.45 7.42
CA ILE A 118 -7.00 2.32 7.71
C ILE A 118 -6.13 2.63 8.92
N LEU A 119 -5.59 3.85 9.01
CA LEU A 119 -4.77 4.26 10.14
C LEU A 119 -5.58 4.34 11.43
N ALA A 120 -6.83 4.79 11.37
CA ALA A 120 -7.72 4.83 12.53
C ALA A 120 -8.00 3.42 13.05
N ARG A 121 -8.24 2.44 12.18
CA ARG A 121 -8.44 1.05 12.58
C ARG A 121 -7.21 0.44 13.21
N ALA A 122 -6.03 0.73 12.67
CA ALA A 122 -4.77 0.25 13.23
C ALA A 122 -4.56 0.81 14.65
N ALA A 123 -4.83 2.11 14.84
CA ALA A 123 -4.72 2.75 16.15
C ALA A 123 -5.72 2.20 17.14
N GLU A 124 -6.97 1.92 16.73
CA GLU A 124 -8.00 1.31 17.58
C GLU A 124 -7.58 -0.11 18.02
N GLY A 125 -7.04 -0.90 17.08
CA GLY A 125 -6.51 -2.22 17.37
C GLY A 125 -5.43 -2.18 18.43
N ASP A 126 -4.48 -1.27 18.29
CA ASP A 126 -3.40 -1.06 19.25
C ASP A 126 -3.95 -0.59 20.60
N GLY A 127 -4.93 0.32 20.58
CA GLY A 127 -5.58 0.82 21.79
C GLY A 127 -6.35 -0.25 22.55
N LEU A 128 -6.96 -1.19 21.85
CA LEU A 128 -7.70 -2.30 22.46
C LEU A 128 -6.78 -3.33 23.12
N ILE A 129 -5.56 -3.44 22.63
CA ILE A 129 -4.56 -4.38 23.16
C ILE A 129 -3.84 -3.78 24.37
N ALA A 130 -3.73 -2.48 24.37
CA ALA A 130 -3.10 -1.75 25.46
C ALA A 130 -4.00 -1.70 26.69
#